data_ddc05078257a0dfade2d35886cc23ad9
#
_entry.id   ddc05078257a0dfade2d35886cc23ad9
#
_cell.length_a   1.000
_cell.length_b   1.000
_cell.length_c   1.000
_cell.angle_alpha   90.00
_cell.angle_beta   90.00
_cell.angle_gamma   90.00
#
_symmetry.space_group_name_H-M   'P 1'
#
loop_
_entity.id
_entity.type
_entity.pdbx_description
1 polymer ?
#
loop_
_entity_poly.entity_id
_entity_poly.type
_entity_poly.pdbx_seq_one_letter_code
_entity_poly.pdbx_strand_id
1 'polypeptide(L)'
;MKKTVYFIVLTAIVHILSACSGSTVYDEYAHTPIAGWEKNDTLSFEVSPLLEAGHYKQSLGLRITGAYPFMGLTLIVEQTVYHRNRKIPGECKIDTVNCQLIDNNGITKGQGISYYQYNFPINIYQMHQGDSIHVAIRHDMKREILPGVSDIGIRISKIQ
;
A
#
# COMPACT_ATOMS: atom_id res chain seq x y z
N MET A 1 41.25 22.87 -19.40
CA MET A 1 40.39 21.84 -19.99
C MET A 1 40.02 20.73 -19.00
N LYS A 2 40.96 20.03 -18.34
CA LYS A 2 40.63 18.94 -17.40
C LYS A 2 39.75 19.39 -16.21
N LYS A 3 40.05 20.54 -15.57
CA LYS A 3 39.27 21.09 -14.45
C LYS A 3 37.82 21.44 -14.83
N THR A 4 37.59 21.93 -16.04
CA THR A 4 36.25 22.26 -16.56
C THR A 4 35.42 21.00 -16.78
N VAL A 5 36.04 19.93 -17.30
CA VAL A 5 35.38 18.63 -17.49
C VAL A 5 34.97 18.02 -16.13
N TYR A 6 35.85 18.06 -15.12
CA TYR A 6 35.51 17.59 -13.77
C TYR A 6 34.35 18.37 -13.16
N PHE A 7 34.30 19.69 -13.36
CA PHE A 7 33.20 20.51 -12.86
C PHE A 7 31.87 20.18 -13.54
N ILE A 8 31.86 19.96 -14.85
CA ILE A 8 30.67 19.56 -15.63
C ILE A 8 30.17 18.17 -15.18
N VAL A 9 31.08 17.20 -15.01
CA VAL A 9 30.74 15.85 -14.56
C VAL A 9 30.19 15.87 -13.15
N LEU A 10 30.79 16.65 -12.25
CA LEU A 10 30.30 16.78 -10.85
C LEU A 10 28.92 17.42 -10.80
N THR A 11 28.67 18.45 -11.62
CA THR A 11 27.36 19.11 -11.70
C THR A 11 26.27 18.14 -12.24
N ALA A 12 26.63 17.37 -13.28
CA ALA A 12 25.73 16.36 -13.84
C ALA A 12 25.36 15.25 -12.81
N ILE A 13 26.33 14.80 -12.01
CA ILE A 13 26.09 13.80 -10.95
C ILE A 13 25.15 14.35 -9.87
N VAL A 14 25.31 15.61 -9.48
CA VAL A 14 24.43 16.27 -8.48
C VAL A 14 22.98 16.35 -8.98
N HIS A 15 22.74 16.63 -10.26
CA HIS A 15 21.41 16.67 -10.85
C HIS A 15 20.74 15.29 -10.93
N ILE A 16 21.51 14.21 -11.10
CA ILE A 16 20.96 12.83 -11.14
C ILE A 16 20.49 12.40 -9.75
N LEU A 17 21.12 12.85 -8.67
CA LEU A 17 20.76 12.52 -7.29
C LEU A 17 19.47 13.23 -6.81
N SER A 18 19.05 14.32 -7.48
CA SER A 18 17.84 15.07 -7.12
C SER A 18 16.54 14.48 -7.71
N ALA A 19 16.62 13.46 -8.57
CA ALA A 19 15.45 12.93 -9.29
C ALA A 19 14.59 11.95 -8.49
N CYS A 20 14.89 11.71 -7.21
CA CYS A 20 14.19 10.75 -6.37
C CYS A 20 13.28 11.44 -5.33
N SER A 21 12.45 12.42 -5.75
CA SER A 21 11.34 12.89 -4.91
C SER A 21 10.13 12.00 -5.15
N GLY A 22 10.08 10.86 -4.44
CA GLY A 22 8.92 10.00 -4.44
C GLY A 22 7.70 10.73 -3.87
N SER A 23 6.60 10.73 -4.60
CA SER A 23 5.29 11.22 -4.13
C SER A 23 4.72 10.36 -2.99
N THR A 24 5.41 9.29 -2.58
CA THR A 24 4.97 8.36 -1.53
C THR A 24 5.14 8.98 -0.16
N VAL A 25 4.04 9.07 0.58
CA VAL A 25 4.00 9.64 1.94
C VAL A 25 3.86 8.56 3.01
N TYR A 26 3.43 7.36 2.63
CA TYR A 26 3.29 6.21 3.50
C TYR A 26 3.47 4.91 2.71
N ASP A 27 4.24 3.95 3.24
CA ASP A 27 4.45 2.63 2.62
C ASP A 27 4.87 1.64 3.71
N GLU A 28 3.91 0.95 4.29
CA GLU A 28 4.16 0.00 5.36
C GLU A 28 3.46 -1.34 5.11
N TYR A 29 4.07 -2.41 5.60
CA TYR A 29 3.57 -3.78 5.56
C TYR A 29 3.44 -4.34 6.96
N ALA A 30 2.32 -5.00 7.23
CA ALA A 30 2.09 -5.82 8.42
C ALA A 30 2.17 -7.30 8.06
N HIS A 31 2.86 -8.08 8.90
CA HIS A 31 2.95 -9.53 8.75
C HIS A 31 1.69 -10.20 9.27
N THR A 32 1.26 -11.26 8.58
CA THR A 32 0.23 -12.16 9.08
C THR A 32 0.89 -13.34 9.83
N PRO A 33 0.16 -14.01 10.76
CA PRO A 33 0.69 -15.17 11.46
C PRO A 33 1.11 -16.30 10.50
N ILE A 34 2.25 -16.95 10.77
CA ILE A 34 2.75 -18.08 9.96
C ILE A 34 1.75 -19.25 9.94
N ALA A 35 1.01 -19.44 11.04
CA ALA A 35 -0.02 -20.48 11.16
C ALA A 35 -1.24 -20.23 10.24
N GLY A 36 -1.33 -19.04 9.67
CA GLY A 36 -2.40 -18.55 8.81
C GLY A 36 -3.08 -17.32 9.38
N TRP A 37 -3.64 -16.51 8.52
CA TRP A 37 -4.37 -15.30 8.87
C TRP A 37 -5.81 -15.63 9.19
N GLU A 38 -6.25 -15.35 10.42
CA GLU A 38 -7.63 -15.60 10.87
C GLU A 38 -8.60 -14.54 10.33
N LYS A 39 -9.82 -14.95 10.04
CA LYS A 39 -10.86 -14.08 9.44
C LYS A 39 -11.19 -12.85 10.29
N ASN A 40 -11.11 -12.98 11.60
CA ASN A 40 -11.40 -11.89 12.54
C ASN A 40 -10.16 -11.06 12.90
N ASP A 41 -8.97 -11.49 12.48
CA ASP A 41 -7.76 -10.72 12.69
C ASP A 41 -7.74 -9.51 11.75
N THR A 42 -7.63 -8.34 12.34
CA THR A 42 -7.57 -7.08 11.62
C THR A 42 -6.17 -6.49 11.69
N LEU A 43 -5.60 -6.20 10.53
CA LEU A 43 -4.33 -5.49 10.42
C LEU A 43 -4.60 -4.00 10.35
N SER A 44 -3.94 -3.22 11.21
CA SER A 44 -4.16 -1.78 11.33
C SER A 44 -2.93 -0.98 10.90
N PHE A 45 -3.17 0.14 10.23
CA PHE A 45 -2.16 1.06 9.72
C PHE A 45 -2.51 2.48 10.12
N GLU A 46 -1.55 3.19 10.72
CA GLU A 46 -1.70 4.56 11.18
C GLU A 46 -0.88 5.50 10.31
N VAL A 47 -1.55 6.28 9.49
CA VAL A 47 -0.91 7.28 8.64
C VAL A 47 -0.84 8.60 9.40
N SER A 48 0.39 9.03 9.70
CA SER A 48 0.65 10.30 10.37
C SER A 48 0.05 11.49 9.62
N PRO A 49 -0.19 12.63 10.29
CA PRO A 49 -0.76 13.81 9.67
C PRO A 49 0.00 14.24 8.42
N LEU A 50 -0.74 14.42 7.32
CA LEU A 50 -0.20 14.80 6.02
C LEU A 50 0.39 16.21 6.06
N LEU A 51 1.57 16.37 5.45
CA LEU A 51 2.28 17.64 5.43
C LEU A 51 1.67 18.66 4.45
N GLU A 52 0.95 18.17 3.44
CA GLU A 52 0.40 19.00 2.37
C GLU A 52 -1.03 18.59 2.02
N ALA A 53 -1.82 19.53 1.55
CA ALA A 53 -3.11 19.24 0.93
C ALA A 53 -2.91 18.71 -0.50
N GLY A 54 -3.87 17.92 -1.01
CA GLY A 54 -3.85 17.43 -2.39
C GLY A 54 -4.65 16.17 -2.59
N HIS A 55 -4.49 15.56 -3.78
CA HIS A 55 -5.05 14.27 -4.09
C HIS A 55 -4.03 13.18 -3.77
N TYR A 56 -4.49 12.13 -3.08
CA TYR A 56 -3.67 11.01 -2.66
C TYR A 56 -4.25 9.71 -3.18
N LYS A 57 -3.41 8.95 -3.90
CA LYS A 57 -3.73 7.60 -4.35
C LYS A 57 -3.34 6.61 -3.27
N GLN A 58 -4.27 5.72 -2.95
CA GLN A 58 -4.03 4.60 -2.05
C GLN A 58 -4.00 3.30 -2.81
N SER A 59 -3.07 2.42 -2.43
CA SER A 59 -2.96 1.08 -2.97
C SER A 59 -2.67 0.06 -1.87
N LEU A 60 -3.21 -1.14 -2.06
CA LEU A 60 -2.99 -2.31 -1.25
C LEU A 60 -1.79 -3.09 -1.80
N GLY A 61 -0.81 -3.35 -0.95
CA GLY A 61 0.25 -4.31 -1.19
C GLY A 61 -0.13 -5.68 -0.62
N LEU A 62 0.11 -6.74 -1.37
CA LEU A 62 -0.11 -8.11 -0.90
C LEU A 62 1.11 -8.95 -1.22
N ARG A 63 1.58 -9.75 -0.25
CA ARG A 63 2.59 -10.78 -0.46
C ARG A 63 2.03 -12.14 -0.05
N ILE A 64 2.14 -13.10 -0.95
CA ILE A 64 1.76 -14.49 -0.69
C ILE A 64 2.93 -15.43 -0.96
N THR A 65 2.94 -16.58 -0.30
CA THR A 65 3.84 -17.69 -0.59
C THR A 65 3.17 -18.70 -1.53
N GLY A 66 3.95 -19.68 -2.02
CA GLY A 66 3.40 -20.81 -2.78
C GLY A 66 2.41 -21.71 -2.00
N ALA A 67 2.29 -21.50 -0.68
CA ALA A 67 1.30 -22.21 0.15
C ALA A 67 -0.12 -21.65 0.06
N TYR A 68 -0.31 -20.47 -0.57
CA TYR A 68 -1.63 -19.88 -0.75
C TYR A 68 -2.42 -20.65 -1.83
N PRO A 69 -3.58 -21.29 -1.50
CA PRO A 69 -4.20 -22.27 -2.39
C PRO A 69 -5.30 -21.70 -3.30
N PHE A 70 -5.58 -20.40 -3.27
CA PHE A 70 -6.72 -19.82 -3.98
C PHE A 70 -6.28 -18.93 -5.15
N MET A 71 -7.16 -18.81 -6.16
CA MET A 71 -6.93 -17.95 -7.32
C MET A 71 -7.13 -16.46 -7.05
N GLY A 72 -7.80 -16.12 -5.96
CA GLY A 72 -8.09 -14.75 -5.57
C GLY A 72 -8.20 -14.59 -4.06
N LEU A 73 -8.20 -13.34 -3.60
CA LEU A 73 -8.36 -12.95 -2.20
C LEU A 73 -9.30 -11.76 -2.14
N THR A 74 -10.35 -11.86 -1.32
CA THR A 74 -11.25 -10.74 -1.05
C THR A 74 -10.89 -10.13 0.30
N LEU A 75 -10.65 -8.83 0.31
CA LEU A 75 -10.31 -8.03 1.48
C LEU A 75 -11.34 -6.94 1.72
N ILE A 76 -11.68 -6.72 2.98
CA ILE A 76 -12.42 -5.55 3.43
C ILE A 76 -11.39 -4.55 3.97
N VAL A 77 -11.43 -3.35 3.42
CA VAL A 77 -10.56 -2.22 3.80
C VAL A 77 -11.46 -1.14 4.39
N GLU A 78 -11.40 -0.99 5.69
CA GLU A 78 -12.07 0.08 6.41
C GLU A 78 -11.10 1.22 6.65
N GLN A 79 -11.51 2.44 6.32
CA GLN A 79 -10.65 3.62 6.36
C GLN A 79 -11.38 4.74 7.07
N THR A 80 -10.70 5.34 8.04
CA THR A 80 -11.22 6.52 8.75
C THR A 80 -10.26 7.68 8.56
N VAL A 81 -10.75 8.75 7.96
CA VAL A 81 -10.02 10.02 7.83
C VAL A 81 -10.34 10.88 9.04
N TYR A 82 -9.30 11.31 9.75
CA TYR A 82 -9.40 12.26 10.86
C TYR A 82 -8.92 13.62 10.41
N HIS A 83 -9.80 14.61 10.45
CA HIS A 83 -9.45 15.97 10.09
C HIS A 83 -8.71 16.68 11.23
N ARG A 84 -7.71 17.49 10.87
CA ARG A 84 -7.01 18.35 11.83
C ARG A 84 -7.96 19.18 12.68
N ASN A 85 -9.04 19.68 12.06
CA ASN A 85 -10.10 20.35 12.78
C ASN A 85 -11.05 19.31 13.40
N ARG A 86 -10.86 19.00 14.67
CA ARG A 86 -11.67 18.03 15.42
C ARG A 86 -13.18 18.35 15.50
N LYS A 87 -13.61 19.53 15.04
CA LYS A 87 -15.04 19.87 14.92
C LYS A 87 -15.69 19.23 13.68
N ILE A 88 -14.87 18.80 12.71
CA ILE A 88 -15.33 18.07 11.53
C ILE A 88 -15.30 16.58 11.90
N PRO A 89 -16.43 15.86 11.83
CA PRO A 89 -16.47 14.43 12.08
C PRO A 89 -15.52 13.68 11.14
N GLY A 90 -14.88 12.63 11.63
CA GLY A 90 -14.08 11.75 10.78
C GLY A 90 -14.97 11.06 9.74
N GLU A 91 -14.45 10.90 8.55
CA GLU A 91 -15.13 10.20 7.46
C GLU A 91 -14.66 8.74 7.44
N CYS A 92 -15.61 7.80 7.64
CA CYS A 92 -15.35 6.37 7.54
C CYS A 92 -15.85 5.84 6.20
N LYS A 93 -15.00 5.09 5.50
CA LYS A 93 -15.31 4.41 4.25
C LYS A 93 -14.89 2.96 4.29
N ILE A 94 -15.73 2.08 3.75
CA ILE A 94 -15.46 0.65 3.65
C ILE A 94 -15.43 0.28 2.16
N ASP A 95 -14.30 -0.27 1.73
CA ASP A 95 -14.08 -0.74 0.37
C ASP A 95 -13.87 -2.27 0.38
N THR A 96 -14.42 -2.96 -0.62
CA THR A 96 -14.13 -4.37 -0.88
C THR A 96 -13.15 -4.49 -2.02
N VAL A 97 -11.96 -5.04 -1.76
CA VAL A 97 -10.92 -5.22 -2.75
C VAL A 97 -10.84 -6.69 -3.15
N ASN A 98 -11.18 -6.98 -4.40
CA ASN A 98 -11.09 -8.32 -5.00
C ASN A 98 -9.74 -8.47 -5.71
N CYS A 99 -8.82 -9.16 -5.07
CA CYS A 99 -7.47 -9.40 -5.56
C CYS A 99 -7.44 -10.64 -6.45
N GLN A 100 -7.32 -10.48 -7.77
CA GLN A 100 -7.11 -11.61 -8.67
C GLN A 100 -5.61 -11.93 -8.73
N LEU A 101 -5.22 -13.09 -8.21
CA LEU A 101 -3.82 -13.49 -8.03
C LEU A 101 -3.31 -14.38 -9.16
N ILE A 102 -4.20 -15.18 -9.75
CA ILE A 102 -3.92 -16.11 -10.83
C ILE A 102 -4.88 -15.81 -11.98
N ASP A 103 -4.43 -15.86 -13.20
CA ASP A 103 -5.28 -15.67 -14.37
C ASP A 103 -6.05 -16.96 -14.74
N ASN A 104 -6.90 -16.89 -15.78
CA ASN A 104 -7.70 -18.02 -16.24
C ASN A 104 -6.86 -19.16 -16.84
N ASN A 105 -5.57 -18.93 -17.13
CA ASN A 105 -4.64 -19.92 -17.65
C ASN A 105 -3.79 -20.56 -16.53
N GLY A 106 -4.03 -20.19 -15.26
CA GLY A 106 -3.27 -20.65 -14.11
C GLY A 106 -1.93 -19.92 -13.88
N ILE A 107 -1.70 -18.81 -14.58
CA ILE A 107 -0.46 -18.04 -14.48
C ILE A 107 -0.61 -17.01 -13.36
N THR A 108 0.38 -16.98 -12.44
CA THR A 108 0.41 -15.95 -11.40
C THR A 108 0.61 -14.56 -11.97
N LYS A 109 -0.15 -13.59 -11.49
CA LYS A 109 0.00 -12.16 -11.81
C LYS A 109 1.00 -11.44 -10.91
N GLY A 110 1.46 -12.12 -9.85
CA GLY A 110 2.42 -11.58 -8.89
C GLY A 110 3.85 -11.59 -9.43
N GLN A 111 4.68 -10.71 -8.89
CA GLN A 111 6.10 -10.63 -9.17
C GLN A 111 6.87 -11.30 -8.04
N GLY A 112 7.82 -12.17 -8.40
CA GLY A 112 8.67 -12.86 -7.44
C GLY A 112 8.89 -14.32 -7.75
N ILE A 113 9.62 -15.02 -6.87
CA ILE A 113 9.96 -16.44 -6.99
C ILE A 113 9.40 -17.23 -5.80
N SER A 114 9.85 -16.93 -4.59
CA SER A 114 9.41 -17.59 -3.34
C SER A 114 8.21 -16.88 -2.70
N TYR A 115 8.16 -15.56 -2.87
CA TYR A 115 7.06 -14.70 -2.49
C TYR A 115 6.56 -13.99 -3.74
N TYR A 116 5.25 -13.97 -3.93
CA TYR A 116 4.61 -13.24 -5.01
C TYR A 116 4.02 -11.95 -4.47
N GLN A 117 4.48 -10.83 -5.02
CA GLN A 117 4.02 -9.50 -4.64
C GLN A 117 3.03 -8.95 -5.65
N TYR A 118 1.97 -8.33 -5.13
CA TYR A 118 0.89 -7.71 -5.88
C TYR A 118 0.64 -6.30 -5.36
N ASN A 119 0.10 -5.45 -6.24
CA ASN A 119 -0.39 -4.12 -5.89
C ASN A 119 -1.77 -3.91 -6.50
N PHE A 120 -2.73 -3.54 -5.68
CA PHE A 120 -4.10 -3.26 -6.10
C PHE A 120 -4.47 -1.83 -5.77
N PRO A 121 -5.07 -1.06 -6.70
CA PRO A 121 -5.58 0.26 -6.37
C PRO A 121 -6.78 0.13 -5.44
N ILE A 122 -6.88 0.99 -4.44
CA ILE A 122 -8.05 1.08 -3.57
C ILE A 122 -8.85 2.32 -3.96
N ASN A 123 -8.31 3.52 -3.69
CA ASN A 123 -9.03 4.76 -3.86
C ASN A 123 -8.12 5.97 -4.11
N ILE A 124 -8.75 7.09 -4.46
CA ILE A 124 -8.13 8.42 -4.52
C ILE A 124 -8.93 9.33 -3.60
N TYR A 125 -8.25 10.00 -2.69
CA TYR A 125 -8.84 10.93 -1.72
C TYR A 125 -8.32 12.34 -1.93
N GLN A 126 -9.22 13.31 -1.76
CA GLN A 126 -8.83 14.69 -1.55
C GLN A 126 -8.60 14.89 -0.06
N MET A 127 -7.38 15.25 0.33
CA MET A 127 -6.96 15.39 1.72
C MET A 127 -6.49 16.81 1.99
N HIS A 128 -6.64 17.26 3.23
CA HIS A 128 -6.13 18.54 3.69
C HIS A 128 -4.84 18.39 4.48
N GLN A 129 -4.09 19.46 4.59
CA GLN A 129 -2.90 19.47 5.43
C GLN A 129 -3.28 19.22 6.90
N GLY A 130 -2.60 18.24 7.50
CA GLY A 130 -2.82 17.83 8.87
C GLY A 130 -3.91 16.77 9.06
N ASP A 131 -4.55 16.29 7.98
CA ASP A 131 -5.41 15.10 8.04
C ASP A 131 -4.56 13.86 8.26
N SER A 132 -5.08 12.91 9.03
CA SER A 132 -4.49 11.58 9.24
C SER A 132 -5.48 10.49 8.87
N ILE A 133 -4.99 9.28 8.59
CA ILE A 133 -5.81 8.16 8.15
C ILE A 133 -5.51 6.94 9.03
N HIS A 134 -6.56 6.31 9.53
CA HIS A 134 -6.50 4.96 10.08
C HIS A 134 -7.05 3.99 9.04
N VAL A 135 -6.32 2.90 8.76
CA VAL A 135 -6.76 1.86 7.84
C VAL A 135 -6.77 0.53 8.57
N ALA A 136 -7.91 -0.16 8.54
CA ALA A 136 -8.08 -1.49 9.11
C ALA A 136 -8.41 -2.49 7.98
N ILE A 137 -7.69 -3.61 7.91
CA ILE A 137 -7.83 -4.59 6.83
C ILE A 137 -8.06 -5.98 7.42
N ARG A 138 -9.09 -6.68 6.92
CA ARG A 138 -9.36 -8.09 7.20
C ARG A 138 -9.74 -8.82 5.94
N HIS A 139 -9.57 -10.15 5.91
CA HIS A 139 -10.05 -10.91 4.76
C HIS A 139 -11.54 -11.26 4.89
N ASP A 140 -12.21 -11.41 3.73
CA ASP A 140 -13.61 -11.84 3.62
C ASP A 140 -13.74 -13.12 2.79
N MET A 141 -12.86 -14.08 3.08
CA MET A 141 -12.91 -15.41 2.47
C MET A 141 -13.85 -16.33 3.26
N LYS A 142 -14.37 -17.39 2.61
CA LYS A 142 -15.19 -18.41 3.28
C LYS A 142 -14.41 -19.22 4.31
N ARG A 143 -13.10 -19.37 4.09
CA ARG A 143 -12.20 -20.09 4.99
C ARG A 143 -11.84 -19.22 6.20
N GLU A 144 -11.91 -19.79 7.40
CA GLU A 144 -11.61 -19.08 8.64
C GLU A 144 -10.13 -18.70 8.77
N ILE A 145 -9.23 -19.60 8.38
CA ILE A 145 -7.78 -19.39 8.48
C ILE A 145 -7.18 -19.50 7.08
N LEU A 146 -6.52 -18.46 6.61
CA LEU A 146 -5.86 -18.39 5.30
C LEU A 146 -4.36 -18.70 5.42
N PRO A 147 -3.91 -19.85 4.93
CA PRO A 147 -2.47 -20.12 4.85
C PRO A 147 -1.84 -19.34 3.70
N GLY A 148 -0.55 -19.04 3.82
CA GLY A 148 0.25 -18.53 2.72
C GLY A 148 0.09 -17.05 2.39
N VAL A 149 -0.77 -16.30 3.05
CA VAL A 149 -0.65 -14.83 3.09
C VAL A 149 0.53 -14.51 3.99
N SER A 150 1.48 -13.72 3.52
CA SER A 150 2.67 -13.34 4.28
C SER A 150 2.56 -11.92 4.83
N ASP A 151 2.18 -11.00 3.96
CA ASP A 151 2.13 -9.59 4.32
C ASP A 151 0.99 -8.88 3.60
N ILE A 152 0.38 -7.94 4.29
CA ILE A 152 -0.52 -6.93 3.75
C ILE A 152 0.12 -5.57 3.96
N GLY A 153 0.05 -4.71 2.96
CA GLY A 153 0.62 -3.37 3.02
C GLY A 153 -0.32 -2.30 2.52
N ILE A 154 -0.10 -1.09 3.00
CA ILE A 154 -0.74 0.13 2.50
C ILE A 154 0.32 1.09 2.02
N ARG A 155 0.13 1.57 0.80
CA ARG A 155 0.92 2.65 0.20
C ARG A 155 0.02 3.83 -0.13
N ILE A 156 0.44 5.03 0.28
CA ILE A 156 -0.23 6.29 -0.03
C ILE A 156 0.78 7.20 -0.73
N SER A 157 0.39 7.68 -1.90
CA SER A 157 1.23 8.56 -2.72
C SER A 157 0.43 9.78 -3.17
N LYS A 158 1.05 10.97 -3.07
CA LYS A 158 0.45 12.20 -3.59
C LYS A 158 0.45 12.17 -5.11
N ILE A 159 -0.67 12.53 -5.72
CA ILE A 159 -0.82 12.70 -7.16
C ILE A 159 -0.38 14.13 -7.50
N GLN A 160 0.48 14.26 -8.49
CA GLN A 160 0.92 15.56 -9.02
C GLN A 160 -0.17 16.19 -9.89
#